data_7b289f738767f3156b4094302b6cd2e7
#
_entry.id   7b289f738767f3156b4094302b6cd2e7
#
_cell.length_a   1.000
_cell.length_b   1.000
_cell.length_c   1.000
_cell.angle_alpha   90.00
_cell.angle_beta   90.00
_cell.angle_gamma   90.00
#
_symmetry.space_group_name_H-M   'P 1'
#
loop_
_entity.id
_entity.type
_entity.pdbx_description
1 polymer ?
#
loop_
_entity_poly.entity_id
_entity_poly.type
_entity_poly.pdbx_seq_one_letter_code
_entity_poly.pdbx_strand_id
1 'polypeptide(L)'
;RIAVLSATESKLEAMASSIEAEEIAAAASAADPQAAFAGPLSLDLALSPESARIKGVDPDSPQGAVAGRAEGLVVPDIVSGNVLFKSLAYCAGGLAAGVVIGGTVPIMLTSRSDPPAARLASLALAAIAGQEDSE
;
A
#
# COMPACT_ATOMS: atom_id res chain seq x y z
N ARG A 1 -2.61 -4.28 -7.74
CA ARG A 1 -2.33 -2.85 -8.03
C ARG A 1 -1.76 -2.20 -6.79
N ILE A 2 -0.54 -1.70 -6.89
CA ILE A 2 0.23 -1.12 -5.78
C ILE A 2 0.52 0.34 -6.09
N ALA A 3 0.11 1.23 -5.19
CA ALA A 3 0.42 2.65 -5.26
C ALA A 3 1.60 2.99 -4.35
N VAL A 4 2.61 3.67 -4.87
CA VAL A 4 3.70 4.23 -4.08
C VAL A 4 3.38 5.70 -3.81
N LEU A 5 3.16 6.01 -2.53
CA LEU A 5 2.57 7.28 -2.11
C LEU A 5 3.59 8.41 -2.00
N SER A 6 3.13 9.58 -2.39
CA SER A 6 3.75 10.87 -2.09
C SER A 6 2.64 11.93 -1.90
N ALA A 7 3.01 13.17 -1.65
CA ALA A 7 2.06 14.28 -1.57
C ALA A 7 1.78 14.93 -2.94
N THR A 8 2.27 14.33 -4.03
CA THR A 8 2.13 14.82 -5.40
C THR A 8 2.02 13.65 -6.37
N GLU A 9 1.56 13.92 -7.58
CA GLU A 9 1.44 12.95 -8.68
C GLU A 9 2.56 13.08 -9.72
N SER A 10 3.52 13.97 -9.48
CA SER A 10 4.66 14.21 -10.37
C SER A 10 5.95 14.23 -9.57
N LYS A 11 7.05 13.86 -10.22
CA LYS A 11 8.39 13.99 -9.66
C LYS A 11 8.73 15.46 -9.45
N LEU A 12 9.06 15.83 -8.22
CA LEU A 12 9.50 17.18 -7.84
C LEU A 12 10.86 17.09 -7.15
N GLU A 13 11.85 17.87 -7.64
CA GLU A 13 13.19 17.88 -7.06
C GLU A 13 13.21 18.31 -5.58
N ALA A 14 12.30 19.17 -5.18
CA ALA A 14 12.16 19.63 -3.80
C ALA A 14 11.47 18.63 -2.86
N MET A 15 10.99 17.50 -3.38
CA MET A 15 10.24 16.51 -2.61
C MET A 15 10.82 15.11 -2.80
N ALA A 16 11.70 14.69 -1.91
CA ALA A 16 12.40 13.41 -1.96
C ALA A 16 11.43 12.22 -2.12
N SER A 17 10.32 12.22 -1.39
CA SER A 17 9.32 11.14 -1.48
C SER A 17 8.72 10.96 -2.87
N SER A 18 8.66 12.01 -3.71
CA SER A 18 8.16 11.89 -5.09
C SER A 18 9.18 11.23 -6.01
N ILE A 19 10.46 11.49 -5.77
CA ILE A 19 11.57 10.87 -6.49
C ILE A 19 11.65 9.38 -6.15
N GLU A 20 11.68 9.08 -4.86
CA GLU A 20 11.73 7.72 -4.34
C GLU A 20 10.51 6.89 -4.80
N ALA A 21 9.32 7.48 -4.79
CA ALA A 21 8.10 6.79 -5.24
C ALA A 21 8.15 6.42 -6.73
N GLU A 22 8.67 7.30 -7.59
CA GLU A 22 8.88 6.98 -9.00
C GLU A 22 9.89 5.84 -9.18
N GLU A 23 11.04 5.92 -8.49
CA GLU A 23 12.10 4.92 -8.56
C GLU A 23 11.63 3.55 -8.05
N ILE A 24 10.92 3.51 -6.92
CA ILE A 24 10.36 2.28 -6.36
C ILE A 24 9.34 1.66 -7.32
N ALA A 25 8.41 2.46 -7.86
CA ALA A 25 7.40 1.97 -8.79
C ALA A 25 8.05 1.39 -10.07
N ALA A 26 9.07 2.05 -10.60
CA ALA A 26 9.79 1.57 -11.78
C ALA A 26 10.56 0.26 -11.50
N ALA A 27 11.27 0.19 -10.38
CA ALA A 27 12.02 -1.00 -9.98
C ALA A 27 11.10 -2.19 -9.70
N ALA A 28 9.96 -1.96 -9.01
CA ALA A 28 8.98 -2.99 -8.71
C ALA A 28 8.30 -3.52 -9.98
N SER A 29 7.92 -2.64 -10.92
CA SER A 29 7.36 -3.05 -12.21
C SER A 29 8.31 -3.91 -13.04
N ALA A 30 9.62 -3.62 -12.95
CA ALA A 30 10.63 -4.43 -13.62
C ALA A 30 10.84 -5.80 -12.95
N ALA A 31 10.69 -5.86 -11.63
CA ALA A 31 10.87 -7.09 -10.85
C ALA A 31 9.65 -8.03 -10.92
N ASP A 32 8.44 -7.47 -10.97
CA ASP A 32 7.19 -8.23 -11.06
C ASP A 32 6.25 -7.66 -12.15
N PRO A 33 6.37 -8.14 -13.39
CA PRO A 33 5.52 -7.71 -14.50
C PRO A 33 4.05 -8.14 -14.39
N GLN A 34 3.70 -9.00 -13.44
CA GLN A 34 2.31 -9.46 -13.24
C GLN A 34 1.50 -8.50 -12.37
N ALA A 35 2.17 -7.70 -11.56
CA ALA A 35 1.56 -6.67 -10.75
C ALA A 35 1.68 -5.29 -11.41
N ALA A 36 0.70 -4.42 -11.16
CA ALA A 36 0.75 -3.03 -11.61
C ALA A 36 1.24 -2.14 -10.46
N PHE A 37 2.31 -1.40 -10.70
CA PHE A 37 2.86 -0.43 -9.76
C PHE A 37 2.80 0.97 -10.35
N ALA A 38 2.44 1.96 -9.56
CA ALA A 38 2.50 3.36 -9.95
C ALA A 38 2.89 4.26 -8.77
N GLY A 39 3.68 5.26 -9.06
CA GLY A 39 4.14 6.30 -8.14
C GLY A 39 4.91 7.40 -8.88
N PRO A 40 4.92 8.61 -8.33
CA PRO A 40 4.24 9.05 -7.10
C PRO A 40 2.72 9.19 -7.27
N LEU A 41 1.96 8.83 -6.23
CA LEU A 41 0.52 9.03 -6.17
C LEU A 41 0.15 9.65 -4.82
N SER A 42 -0.78 10.60 -4.82
CA SER A 42 -1.45 11.04 -3.60
C SER A 42 -2.46 9.98 -3.14
N LEU A 43 -2.79 9.96 -1.84
CA LEU A 43 -3.69 8.96 -1.27
C LEU A 43 -5.08 8.96 -1.92
N ASP A 44 -5.63 10.14 -2.17
CA ASP A 44 -6.93 10.28 -2.83
C ASP A 44 -6.89 9.76 -4.27
N LEU A 45 -5.79 10.03 -4.98
CA LEU A 45 -5.62 9.51 -6.34
C LEU A 45 -5.46 7.99 -6.35
N ALA A 46 -4.77 7.44 -5.37
CA ALA A 46 -4.60 5.99 -5.27
C ALA A 46 -5.93 5.23 -5.03
N LEU A 47 -6.85 5.82 -4.23
CA LEU A 47 -8.01 5.12 -3.71
C LEU A 47 -9.35 5.53 -4.35
N SER A 48 -9.44 6.75 -4.91
CA SER A 48 -10.69 7.31 -5.42
C SER A 48 -10.74 7.35 -6.95
N PRO A 49 -11.61 6.57 -7.60
CA PRO A 49 -11.83 6.67 -9.05
C PRO A 49 -12.29 8.08 -9.47
N GLU A 50 -13.03 8.75 -8.60
CA GLU A 50 -13.50 10.11 -8.86
C GLU A 50 -12.34 11.12 -8.83
N SER A 51 -11.40 10.99 -7.88
CA SER A 51 -10.18 11.80 -7.86
C SER A 51 -9.34 11.58 -9.11
N ALA A 52 -9.20 10.33 -9.56
CA ALA A 52 -8.49 10.02 -10.79
C ALA A 52 -9.13 10.69 -12.02
N ARG A 53 -10.45 10.67 -12.10
CA ARG A 53 -11.23 11.34 -13.16
C ARG A 53 -11.07 12.87 -13.12
N ILE A 54 -11.19 13.48 -11.94
CA ILE A 54 -11.08 14.95 -11.76
C ILE A 54 -9.67 15.41 -12.09
N LYS A 55 -8.64 14.67 -11.70
CA LYS A 55 -7.23 14.98 -11.96
C LYS A 55 -6.80 14.65 -13.39
N GLY A 56 -7.69 14.07 -14.20
CA GLY A 56 -7.45 13.82 -15.63
C GLY A 56 -6.38 12.76 -15.89
N VAL A 57 -6.31 11.74 -15.04
CA VAL A 57 -5.36 10.65 -15.24
C VAL A 57 -5.73 9.85 -16.48
N ASP A 58 -4.77 9.68 -17.38
CA ASP A 58 -4.94 8.85 -18.57
C ASP A 58 -5.09 7.37 -18.16
N PRO A 59 -6.24 6.73 -18.45
CA PRO A 59 -6.50 5.34 -18.08
C PRO A 59 -5.50 4.33 -18.67
N ASP A 60 -4.92 4.66 -19.83
CA ASP A 60 -3.98 3.81 -20.55
C ASP A 60 -2.53 3.99 -20.10
N SER A 61 -2.27 4.96 -19.19
CA SER A 61 -0.95 5.17 -18.60
C SER A 61 -0.65 4.16 -17.49
N PRO A 62 0.63 3.92 -17.15
CA PRO A 62 1.00 3.13 -15.97
C PRO A 62 0.34 3.64 -14.67
N GLN A 63 0.22 4.96 -14.54
CA GLN A 63 -0.47 5.60 -13.42
C GLN A 63 -1.98 5.26 -13.43
N GLY A 64 -2.62 5.30 -14.59
CA GLY A 64 -4.03 4.95 -14.77
C GLY A 64 -4.32 3.49 -14.48
N ALA A 65 -3.35 2.60 -14.63
CA ALA A 65 -3.52 1.19 -14.26
C ALA A 65 -3.76 0.98 -12.76
N VAL A 66 -3.34 1.93 -11.91
CA VAL A 66 -3.41 1.86 -10.44
C VAL A 66 -4.37 2.89 -9.85
N ALA A 67 -4.41 4.11 -10.41
CA ALA A 67 -5.19 5.23 -9.89
C ALA A 67 -6.67 4.87 -9.66
N GLY A 68 -7.17 5.25 -8.50
CA GLY A 68 -8.55 5.02 -8.06
C GLY A 68 -8.89 3.58 -7.67
N ARG A 69 -7.93 2.64 -7.73
CA ARG A 69 -8.18 1.20 -7.47
C ARG A 69 -6.98 0.46 -6.92
N ALA A 70 -6.11 1.17 -6.20
CA ALA A 70 -4.98 0.55 -5.50
C ALA A 70 -5.46 -0.44 -4.44
N GLU A 71 -4.81 -1.60 -4.39
CA GLU A 71 -5.05 -2.68 -3.42
C GLU A 71 -3.98 -2.70 -2.33
N GLY A 72 -2.81 -2.15 -2.64
CA GLY A 72 -1.70 -1.98 -1.73
C GLY A 72 -1.15 -0.57 -1.79
N LEU A 73 -0.67 -0.08 -0.65
CA LEU A 73 -0.09 1.24 -0.49
C LEU A 73 1.32 1.12 0.09
N VAL A 74 2.31 1.65 -0.62
CA VAL A 74 3.66 1.87 -0.09
C VAL A 74 3.75 3.31 0.37
N VAL A 75 4.07 3.51 1.64
CA VAL A 75 4.16 4.84 2.26
C VAL A 75 5.61 5.32 2.30
N PRO A 76 5.87 6.65 2.27
CA PRO A 76 7.23 7.17 2.19
C PRO A 76 8.08 6.93 3.45
N ASP A 77 7.43 6.75 4.59
CA ASP A 77 8.12 6.54 5.86
C ASP A 77 7.23 5.86 6.90
N ILE A 78 7.86 5.38 7.98
CA ILE A 78 7.17 4.65 9.04
C ILE A 78 6.16 5.51 9.82
N VAL A 79 6.38 6.82 9.91
CA VAL A 79 5.47 7.73 10.61
C VAL A 79 4.18 7.88 9.81
N SER A 80 4.29 8.14 8.50
CA SER A 80 3.17 8.21 7.58
C SER A 80 2.36 6.92 7.57
N GLY A 81 3.04 5.77 7.52
CA GLY A 81 2.39 4.46 7.57
C GLY A 81 1.68 4.21 8.90
N ASN A 82 2.30 4.54 10.01
CA ASN A 82 1.69 4.39 11.33
C ASN A 82 0.46 5.26 11.49
N VAL A 83 0.54 6.53 11.06
CA VAL A 83 -0.60 7.47 11.12
C VAL A 83 -1.74 6.99 10.25
N LEU A 84 -1.48 6.60 9.01
CA LEU A 84 -2.51 6.08 8.10
C LEU A 84 -3.18 4.83 8.67
N PHE A 85 -2.39 3.84 9.09
CA PHE A 85 -2.88 2.61 9.70
C PHE A 85 -3.77 2.89 10.93
N LYS A 86 -3.31 3.75 11.85
CA LYS A 86 -4.06 4.12 13.04
C LYS A 86 -5.34 4.90 12.70
N SER A 87 -5.29 5.78 11.71
CA SER A 87 -6.48 6.52 11.27
C SER A 87 -7.55 5.58 10.72
N LEU A 88 -7.18 4.60 9.91
CA LEU A 88 -8.10 3.59 9.40
C LEU A 88 -8.73 2.76 10.53
N ALA A 89 -7.91 2.32 11.49
CA ALA A 89 -8.40 1.51 12.61
C ALA A 89 -9.29 2.30 13.59
N TYR A 90 -8.86 3.50 14.01
CA TYR A 90 -9.53 4.24 15.07
C TYR A 90 -10.59 5.23 14.57
N CYS A 91 -10.43 5.79 13.38
CA CYS A 91 -11.35 6.80 12.85
C CYS A 91 -12.32 6.22 11.82
N ALA A 92 -11.90 5.22 11.05
CA ALA A 92 -12.74 4.62 10.01
C ALA A 92 -13.32 3.25 10.39
N GLY A 93 -13.05 2.74 11.61
CA GLY A 93 -13.57 1.45 12.08
C GLY A 93 -12.99 0.24 11.35
N GLY A 94 -11.82 0.39 10.74
CA GLY A 94 -11.16 -0.69 10.03
C GLY A 94 -10.68 -1.82 10.95
N LEU A 95 -10.82 -3.06 10.52
CA LEU A 95 -10.22 -4.21 11.18
C LEU A 95 -8.76 -4.35 10.77
N ALA A 96 -7.85 -4.12 11.72
CA ALA A 96 -6.41 -4.22 11.47
C ALA A 96 -5.93 -5.67 11.63
N ALA A 97 -5.08 -6.12 10.71
CA ALA A 97 -4.35 -7.37 10.83
C ALA A 97 -2.91 -7.17 10.37
N GLY A 98 -1.96 -7.83 11.01
CA GLY A 98 -0.54 -7.72 10.67
C GLY A 98 0.14 -9.07 10.56
N VAL A 99 0.96 -9.22 9.52
CA VAL A 99 1.85 -10.36 9.31
C VAL A 99 3.21 -9.86 8.84
N VAL A 100 4.27 -10.47 9.34
CA VAL A 100 5.63 -10.29 8.81
C VAL A 100 5.92 -11.48 7.92
N ILE A 101 6.27 -11.21 6.68
CA ILE A 101 6.62 -12.19 5.65
C ILE A 101 8.08 -12.04 5.22
N GLY A 102 8.60 -12.99 4.42
CA GLY A 102 9.98 -12.99 3.95
C GLY A 102 10.95 -13.73 4.89
N GLY A 103 10.45 -14.32 5.98
CA GLY A 103 11.19 -15.28 6.81
C GLY A 103 10.84 -16.71 6.45
N THR A 104 11.43 -17.68 7.15
CA THR A 104 11.15 -19.13 6.98
C THR A 104 9.69 -19.48 7.26
N VAL A 105 9.02 -18.70 8.09
CA VAL A 105 7.60 -18.83 8.41
C VAL A 105 6.98 -17.45 8.59
N PRO A 106 5.69 -17.24 8.26
CA PRO A 106 4.98 -16.02 8.55
C PRO A 106 4.89 -15.77 10.06
N ILE A 107 5.07 -14.54 10.49
CA ILE A 107 4.99 -14.17 11.91
C ILE A 107 3.79 -13.24 12.09
N MET A 108 2.84 -13.67 12.92
CA MET A 108 1.71 -12.83 13.33
C MET A 108 2.21 -11.61 14.11
N LEU A 109 1.80 -10.42 13.67
CA LEU A 109 2.11 -9.17 14.34
C LEU A 109 0.84 -8.53 14.91
N THR A 110 0.88 -8.17 16.19
CA THR A 110 -0.23 -7.47 16.84
C THR A 110 0.30 -6.34 17.72
N SER A 111 -0.53 -5.30 17.89
CA SER A 111 -0.27 -4.22 18.86
C SER A 111 -0.80 -4.62 20.24
N ARG A 112 -0.19 -4.05 21.29
CA ARG A 112 -0.65 -4.25 22.69
C ARG A 112 -2.11 -3.80 22.89
N SER A 113 -2.54 -2.81 22.13
CA SER A 113 -3.90 -2.24 22.21
C SER A 113 -4.91 -2.87 21.24
N ASP A 114 -4.51 -3.89 20.48
CA ASP A 114 -5.41 -4.50 19.50
C ASP A 114 -6.53 -5.31 20.17
N PRO A 115 -7.77 -5.16 19.70
CA PRO A 115 -8.89 -5.96 20.17
C PRO A 115 -8.74 -7.43 19.78
N PRO A 116 -9.46 -8.37 20.43
CA PRO A 116 -9.40 -9.79 20.10
C PRO A 116 -9.65 -10.11 18.62
N ALA A 117 -10.55 -9.36 17.96
CA ALA A 117 -10.86 -9.53 16.55
C ALA A 117 -9.64 -9.26 15.65
N ALA A 118 -8.85 -8.22 15.94
CA ALA A 118 -7.63 -7.91 15.20
C ALA A 118 -6.54 -8.98 15.37
N ARG A 119 -6.43 -9.55 16.58
CA ARG A 119 -5.51 -10.65 16.84
C ARG A 119 -5.90 -11.92 16.08
N LEU A 120 -7.20 -12.25 16.06
CA LEU A 120 -7.73 -13.35 15.27
C LEU A 120 -7.50 -13.15 13.77
N ALA A 121 -7.75 -11.94 13.27
CA ALA A 121 -7.50 -11.61 11.87
C ALA A 121 -6.01 -11.72 11.50
N SER A 122 -5.09 -11.28 12.38
CA SER A 122 -3.64 -11.45 12.19
C SER A 122 -3.22 -12.92 12.15
N LEU A 123 -3.82 -13.75 13.01
CA LEU A 123 -3.57 -15.19 13.02
C LEU A 123 -4.05 -15.85 11.72
N ALA A 124 -5.26 -15.51 11.27
CA ALA A 124 -5.81 -16.01 10.01
C ALA A 124 -4.94 -15.60 8.80
N LEU A 125 -4.50 -14.34 8.77
CA LEU A 125 -3.62 -13.82 7.72
C LEU A 125 -2.27 -14.57 7.68
N ALA A 126 -1.66 -14.81 8.84
CA ALA A 126 -0.42 -15.57 8.93
C ALA A 126 -0.61 -17.03 8.49
N ALA A 127 -1.74 -17.65 8.82
CA ALA A 127 -2.05 -19.01 8.39
C ALA A 127 -2.23 -19.12 6.86
N ILE A 128 -2.88 -18.12 6.23
CA ILE A 128 -3.04 -18.07 4.77
C ILE A 128 -1.67 -17.88 4.11
N ALA A 129 -0.88 -16.90 4.55
CA ALA A 129 0.45 -16.64 4.00
C ALA A 129 1.39 -17.86 4.10
N GLY A 130 1.27 -18.68 5.15
CA GLY A 130 2.09 -19.89 5.31
C GLY A 130 1.67 -21.06 4.44
N GLN A 131 0.50 -21.03 3.80
CA GLN A 131 0.07 -22.05 2.84
C GLN A 131 0.63 -21.82 1.44
N GLU A 132 0.79 -20.55 1.04
CA GLU A 132 1.33 -20.17 -0.28
C GLU A 132 2.82 -20.53 -0.44
N ASP A 133 3.58 -20.54 0.67
CA ASP A 133 5.00 -20.91 0.66
C ASP A 133 5.23 -22.45 0.62
N SER A 134 4.17 -23.26 0.59
CA SER A 134 4.22 -24.72 0.68
C SER A 134 3.96 -25.42 -0.65
N GLU A 135 3.64 -24.67 -1.72
CA GLU A 135 3.47 -25.14 -3.10
C GLU A 135 4.67 -24.77 -3.97
#